data_e38f8cc93ad61d4371f9e63f251b3b84
#
_entry.id   e38f8cc93ad61d4371f9e63f251b3b84
#
_cell.length_a   1.000
_cell.length_b   1.000
_cell.length_c   1.000
_cell.angle_alpha   90.00
_cell.angle_beta   90.00
_cell.angle_gamma   90.00
#
_symmetry.space_group_name_H-M   'P 1'
#
loop_
_entity.id
_entity.type
_entity.pdbx_description
1 polymer ?
#
loop_
_entity_poly.entity_id
_entity_poly.type
_entity_poly.pdbx_seq_one_letter_code
_entity_poly.pdbx_strand_id
1 'polypeptide(L)'
;VAAGGLIETYSDVNETLDITDVLKKKNVFALTVNGDSMIDACIADGDMVLMEPIKDSYSLRNGTIVSAMVPGLGTTLKYFFKRKDKLSLEAANPNYEPIVLDFDQISIQGKLLAVWRKI
;
A
#
# COMPACT_ATOMS: atom_id res chain seq x y z
N VAL A 1 -9.09 20.48 21.84
CA VAL A 1 -9.07 20.31 22.07
C VAL A 1 -9.48 20.25 22.08
N ALA A 2 -9.75 20.09 21.82
CA ALA A 2 -9.88 19.85 21.97
C ALA A 2 -10.22 19.88 22.31
N ALA A 3 -10.63 19.72 21.89
CA ALA A 3 -10.84 19.77 22.25
C ALA A 3 -10.55 20.07 22.80
N GLY A 4 -11.20 19.80 22.88
CA GLY A 4 -10.64 20.48 23.61
C GLY A 4 -9.47 20.80 23.52
N GLY A 5 -9.29 21.40 23.32
CA GLY A 5 -8.06 22.01 23.39
C GLY A 5 -6.84 21.13 23.50
N LEU A 6 -6.94 19.97 22.89
CA LEU A 6 -5.76 19.14 22.83
C LEU A 6 -4.73 19.79 21.95
N ILE A 7 -3.54 19.92 22.48
CA ILE A 7 -2.40 20.42 21.74
C ILE A 7 -1.51 19.22 21.45
N GLU A 8 -1.31 18.94 20.18
CA GLU A 8 -0.32 17.96 19.79
C GLU A 8 1.07 18.54 19.97
N THR A 9 1.93 17.74 20.58
CA THR A 9 3.34 18.12 20.73
C THR A 9 4.18 17.22 19.86
N TYR A 10 5.06 17.84 19.10
CA TYR A 10 6.03 17.11 18.29
C TYR A 10 7.31 16.97 19.10
N SER A 11 7.86 15.78 19.09
CA SER A 11 8.87 15.38 20.03
C SER A 11 10.16 16.18 19.89
N ASP A 12 10.65 16.39 18.70
CA ASP A 12 11.96 16.97 18.53
C ASP A 12 12.10 17.59 17.14
N VAL A 13 12.16 18.91 17.09
CA VAL A 13 12.32 19.63 15.83
C VAL A 13 13.71 19.47 15.22
N ASN A 14 14.65 18.94 15.98
CA ASN A 14 16.00 18.66 15.48
C ASN A 14 16.15 17.24 14.96
N GLU A 15 15.13 16.41 15.16
CA GLU A 15 15.17 15.06 14.66
C GLU A 15 15.06 15.08 13.14
N THR A 16 15.92 14.32 12.47
CA THR A 16 15.89 14.18 11.02
C THR A 16 15.58 12.73 10.66
N LEU A 17 14.86 12.56 9.59
CA LEU A 17 14.57 11.24 9.03
C LEU A 17 15.46 11.00 7.82
N ASP A 18 16.24 9.94 7.88
CA ASP A 18 17.06 9.53 6.74
C ASP A 18 16.27 8.51 5.90
N ILE A 19 15.74 8.97 4.79
CA ILE A 19 14.97 8.11 3.88
C ILE A 19 15.86 7.21 3.04
N THR A 20 17.17 7.36 3.12
CA THR A 20 18.10 6.55 2.34
C THR A 20 17.94 5.06 2.64
N ASP A 21 17.62 4.71 3.88
CA ASP A 21 17.44 3.31 4.26
C ASP A 21 16.29 2.65 3.49
N VAL A 22 15.22 3.38 3.22
CA VAL A 22 14.13 2.88 2.39
C VAL A 22 14.60 2.71 0.95
N LEU A 23 15.37 3.67 0.44
CA LEU A 23 15.84 3.67 -0.95
C LEU A 23 16.98 2.68 -1.18
N LYS A 24 17.65 2.21 -0.13
CA LYS A 24 18.70 1.20 -0.25
C LYS A 24 18.17 -0.19 -0.57
N LYS A 25 16.89 -0.42 -0.36
CA LYS A 25 16.29 -1.70 -0.71
C LYS A 25 16.41 -1.92 -2.21
N LYS A 26 16.80 -3.15 -2.58
CA LYS A 26 17.10 -3.45 -3.97
C LYS A 26 15.84 -3.42 -4.83
N ASN A 27 15.93 -2.71 -5.95
CA ASN A 27 14.88 -2.67 -6.97
C ASN A 27 13.56 -2.05 -6.49
N VAL A 28 13.62 -1.15 -5.51
CA VAL A 28 12.44 -0.38 -5.13
C VAL A 28 11.89 0.35 -6.34
N PHE A 29 10.59 0.29 -6.51
CA PHE A 29 9.91 1.00 -7.59
C PHE A 29 8.80 1.89 -7.05
N ALA A 30 8.36 2.84 -7.85
CA ALA A 30 7.34 3.79 -7.46
C ALA A 30 6.14 3.68 -8.38
N LEU A 31 4.95 3.87 -7.81
CA LEU A 31 3.71 3.94 -8.55
C LEU A 31 2.97 5.20 -8.12
N THR A 32 2.28 5.83 -9.08
CA THR A 32 1.36 6.92 -8.77
C THR A 32 -0.04 6.36 -8.58
N VAL A 33 -0.67 6.74 -7.48
CA VAL A 33 -2.01 6.26 -7.14
C VAL A 33 -3.05 7.00 -7.99
N ASN A 34 -3.91 6.24 -8.65
CA ASN A 34 -5.05 6.77 -9.39
C ASN A 34 -6.33 6.29 -8.72
N GLY A 35 -7.16 7.25 -8.28
CA GLY A 35 -8.43 6.94 -7.65
C GLY A 35 -8.34 6.87 -6.13
N ASP A 36 -9.46 6.42 -5.52
CA ASP A 36 -9.67 6.51 -4.09
C ASP A 36 -9.89 5.16 -3.40
N SER A 37 -9.50 4.06 -4.03
CA SER A 37 -9.76 2.72 -3.47
C SER A 37 -9.02 2.46 -2.16
N MET A 38 -8.00 3.25 -1.84
CA MET A 38 -7.21 3.09 -0.61
C MET A 38 -7.30 4.30 0.31
N ILE A 39 -8.35 5.10 0.20
CA ILE A 39 -8.47 6.35 0.93
C ILE A 39 -8.56 6.13 2.45
N ASP A 40 -9.20 5.06 2.90
CA ASP A 40 -9.31 4.77 4.33
C ASP A 40 -7.98 4.27 4.93
N ALA A 41 -7.00 3.99 4.09
CA ALA A 41 -5.63 3.73 4.51
C ALA A 41 -4.75 4.98 4.42
N CYS A 42 -5.37 6.14 4.22
CA CYS A 42 -4.68 7.43 4.07
C CYS A 42 -3.79 7.49 2.82
N ILE A 43 -4.14 6.73 1.80
CA ILE A 43 -3.47 6.76 0.50
C ILE A 43 -4.45 7.37 -0.50
N ALA A 44 -4.11 8.54 -1.01
CA ALA A 44 -5.01 9.34 -1.84
C ALA A 44 -4.58 9.36 -3.30
N ASP A 45 -5.53 9.74 -4.16
CA ASP A 45 -5.24 9.98 -5.56
C ASP A 45 -4.06 10.95 -5.71
N GLY A 46 -3.12 10.63 -6.59
CA GLY A 46 -1.93 11.45 -6.81
C GLY A 46 -0.75 11.14 -5.91
N ASP A 47 -0.95 10.36 -4.85
CA ASP A 47 0.16 9.97 -3.99
C ASP A 47 1.13 9.07 -4.76
N MET A 48 2.40 9.12 -4.37
CA MET A 48 3.41 8.19 -4.84
C MET A 48 3.62 7.12 -3.79
N VAL A 49 3.55 5.86 -4.19
CA VAL A 49 3.84 4.73 -3.30
C VAL A 49 5.15 4.08 -3.71
N LEU A 50 5.98 3.79 -2.70
CA LEU A 50 7.26 3.12 -2.90
C LEU A 50 7.08 1.65 -2.53
N MET A 51 7.44 0.78 -3.45
CA MET A 51 7.15 -0.64 -3.36
C MET A 51 8.44 -1.45 -3.34
N GLU A 52 8.46 -2.45 -2.48
CA GLU A 52 9.54 -3.45 -2.46
C GLU A 52 9.09 -4.67 -3.26
N PRO A 53 9.87 -5.11 -4.27
CA PRO A 53 9.51 -6.28 -5.07
C PRO A 53 9.31 -7.53 -4.23
N ILE A 54 8.34 -8.35 -4.61
CA ILE A 54 8.01 -9.60 -3.95
C ILE A 54 8.31 -10.75 -4.91
N LYS A 55 9.06 -11.75 -4.42
CA LYS A 55 9.34 -12.96 -5.18
C LYS A 55 8.40 -14.09 -4.80
N ASP A 56 8.02 -14.16 -3.52
CA ASP A 56 7.18 -15.23 -3.00
C ASP A 56 5.96 -14.64 -2.30
N SER A 57 4.84 -14.64 -3.01
CA SER A 57 3.58 -14.12 -2.47
C SER A 57 2.98 -15.01 -1.39
N TYR A 58 3.37 -16.29 -1.33
CA TYR A 58 2.85 -17.18 -0.29
C TYR A 58 3.37 -16.83 1.11
N SER A 59 4.48 -16.12 1.20
CA SER A 59 5.05 -15.70 2.48
C SER A 59 4.46 -14.40 3.00
N LEU A 60 3.63 -13.72 2.23
CA LEU A 60 3.02 -12.46 2.63
C LEU A 60 1.99 -12.67 3.74
N ARG A 61 1.97 -11.74 4.68
CA ARG A 61 0.96 -11.73 5.74
C ARG A 61 -0.33 -11.13 5.22
N ASN A 62 -1.45 -11.65 5.68
CA ASN A 62 -2.76 -11.06 5.42
C ASN A 62 -2.77 -9.62 5.94
N GLY A 63 -3.36 -8.71 5.17
CA GLY A 63 -3.41 -7.31 5.50
C GLY A 63 -2.23 -6.49 4.98
N THR A 64 -1.27 -7.11 4.32
CA THR A 64 -0.19 -6.38 3.66
C THR A 64 -0.74 -5.61 2.47
N ILE A 65 -0.34 -4.36 2.33
CA ILE A 65 -0.69 -3.57 1.14
C ILE A 65 0.30 -3.92 0.03
N VAL A 66 -0.24 -4.35 -1.10
CA VAL A 66 0.55 -4.83 -2.24
C VAL A 66 0.14 -4.13 -3.51
N SER A 67 1.05 -4.11 -4.49
CA SER A 67 0.70 -3.83 -5.88
C SER A 67 0.58 -5.16 -6.62
N ALA A 68 -0.46 -5.30 -7.41
CA ALA A 68 -0.75 -6.53 -8.13
C ALA A 68 -1.19 -6.22 -9.54
N MET A 69 -0.74 -7.05 -10.48
CA MET A 69 -1.22 -7.02 -11.85
C MET A 69 -2.40 -7.98 -11.96
N VAL A 70 -3.55 -7.46 -12.29
CA VAL A 70 -4.79 -8.21 -12.42
C VAL A 70 -5.24 -8.18 -13.87
N PRO A 71 -5.49 -9.33 -14.50
CA PRO A 71 -5.93 -9.37 -15.90
C PRO A 71 -7.20 -8.53 -16.09
N GLY A 72 -7.19 -7.69 -17.11
CA GLY A 72 -8.31 -6.82 -17.42
C GLY A 72 -8.40 -5.54 -16.61
N LEU A 73 -7.66 -5.43 -15.50
CA LEU A 73 -7.67 -4.24 -14.65
C LEU A 73 -6.33 -3.49 -14.67
N GLY A 74 -5.22 -4.21 -14.95
CA GLY A 74 -3.89 -3.64 -14.84
C GLY A 74 -3.35 -3.68 -13.42
N THR A 75 -2.43 -2.78 -13.10
CA THR A 75 -1.83 -2.72 -11.77
C THR A 75 -2.77 -2.02 -10.80
N THR A 76 -2.98 -2.64 -9.64
CA THR A 76 -3.82 -2.10 -8.58
C THR A 76 -3.10 -2.19 -7.24
N LEU A 77 -3.43 -1.27 -6.32
CA LEU A 77 -2.92 -1.26 -4.95
C LEU A 77 -4.06 -1.67 -4.02
N LYS A 78 -3.85 -2.73 -3.23
CA LYS A 78 -4.91 -3.29 -2.39
C LYS A 78 -4.29 -3.97 -1.18
N TYR A 79 -5.13 -4.27 -0.18
CA TYR A 79 -4.76 -5.21 0.87
C TYR A 79 -4.76 -6.63 0.32
N PHE A 80 -3.76 -7.38 0.71
CA PHE A 80 -3.59 -8.78 0.35
C PHE A 80 -4.19 -9.67 1.44
N PHE A 81 -5.07 -10.61 1.03
CA PHE A 81 -5.58 -11.63 1.94
C PHE A 81 -5.58 -12.98 1.23
N LYS A 82 -4.99 -13.97 1.88
CA LYS A 82 -5.10 -15.34 1.44
C LYS A 82 -6.23 -16.00 2.20
N ARG A 83 -7.25 -16.44 1.49
CA ARG A 83 -8.42 -17.07 2.07
C ARG A 83 -8.60 -18.44 1.44
N LYS A 84 -8.24 -19.50 2.20
CA LYS A 84 -8.19 -20.88 1.68
C LYS A 84 -7.21 -20.94 0.51
N ASP A 85 -7.70 -21.33 -0.68
CA ASP A 85 -6.89 -21.41 -1.89
C ASP A 85 -7.08 -20.20 -2.82
N LYS A 86 -7.82 -19.20 -2.36
CA LYS A 86 -8.07 -17.99 -3.15
C LYS A 86 -7.27 -16.81 -2.60
N LEU A 87 -7.03 -15.85 -3.49
CA LEU A 87 -6.47 -14.57 -3.16
C LEU A 87 -7.57 -13.53 -3.21
N SER A 88 -7.71 -12.75 -2.14
CA SER A 88 -8.62 -11.62 -2.09
C SER A 88 -7.83 -10.34 -2.01
N LEU A 89 -8.04 -9.45 -2.97
CA LEU A 89 -7.47 -8.11 -2.98
C LEU A 89 -8.56 -7.13 -2.54
N GLU A 90 -8.37 -6.51 -1.40
CA GLU A 90 -9.42 -5.72 -0.76
C GLU A 90 -9.04 -4.26 -0.66
N ALA A 91 -9.97 -3.39 -1.03
CA ALA A 91 -9.76 -1.96 -0.96
C ALA A 91 -9.90 -1.43 0.47
N ALA A 92 -9.29 -0.30 0.74
CA ALA A 92 -9.54 0.48 1.95
C ALA A 92 -10.59 1.54 1.63
N ASN A 93 -11.74 1.09 1.19
CA ASN A 93 -12.87 1.93 0.81
C ASN A 93 -14.10 1.03 0.64
N PRO A 94 -15.18 1.23 1.41
CA PRO A 94 -16.35 0.35 1.33
C PRO A 94 -17.10 0.40 0.01
N ASN A 95 -16.82 1.39 -0.84
CA ASN A 95 -17.45 1.49 -2.15
C ASN A 95 -16.87 0.52 -3.19
N TYR A 96 -15.82 -0.23 -2.82
CA TYR A 96 -15.16 -1.15 -3.74
C TYR A 96 -15.34 -2.58 -3.28
N GLU A 97 -15.73 -3.45 -4.22
CA GLU A 97 -15.84 -4.88 -3.94
C GLU A 97 -14.48 -5.55 -3.93
N PRO A 98 -14.28 -6.59 -3.11
CA PRO A 98 -13.06 -7.39 -3.16
C PRO A 98 -12.86 -8.04 -4.53
N ILE A 99 -11.60 -8.14 -4.95
CA ILE A 99 -11.23 -8.87 -6.16
C ILE A 99 -10.75 -10.24 -5.71
N VAL A 100 -11.53 -11.29 -6.02
CA VAL A 100 -11.23 -12.66 -5.59
C VAL A 100 -10.84 -13.48 -6.80
N LEU A 101 -9.63 -14.01 -6.80
CA LEU A 101 -9.10 -14.78 -7.93
C LEU A 101 -8.22 -15.92 -7.40
N ASP A 102 -7.88 -16.84 -8.29
CA ASP A 102 -6.87 -17.85 -8.00
C ASP A 102 -5.47 -17.22 -7.98
N PHE A 103 -4.56 -17.82 -7.22
CA PHE A 103 -3.20 -17.28 -7.11
C PHE A 103 -2.49 -17.18 -8.46
N ASP A 104 -2.75 -18.11 -9.37
CA ASP A 104 -2.11 -18.13 -10.68
C ASP A 104 -2.65 -17.08 -11.65
N GLN A 105 -3.74 -16.43 -11.31
CA GLN A 105 -4.35 -15.38 -12.13
C GLN A 105 -3.82 -13.98 -11.80
N ILE A 106 -3.08 -13.84 -10.71
CA ILE A 106 -2.61 -12.54 -10.20
C ILE A 106 -1.11 -12.59 -10.05
N SER A 107 -0.44 -11.53 -10.48
CA SER A 107 0.98 -11.34 -10.23
C SER A 107 1.13 -10.27 -9.15
N ILE A 108 1.60 -10.66 -7.97
CA ILE A 108 1.95 -9.71 -6.92
C ILE A 108 3.32 -9.13 -7.24
N GLN A 109 3.37 -7.82 -7.43
CA GLN A 109 4.58 -7.14 -7.87
C GLN A 109 5.44 -6.66 -6.71
N GLY A 110 4.83 -6.16 -5.66
CA GLY A 110 5.55 -5.62 -4.53
C GLY A 110 4.66 -5.36 -3.33
N LYS A 111 5.32 -5.07 -2.20
CA LYS A 111 4.63 -4.64 -0.99
C LYS A 111 4.99 -3.20 -0.67
N LEU A 112 4.08 -2.50 0.00
CA LEU A 112 4.23 -1.09 0.32
C LEU A 112 5.38 -0.87 1.31
N LEU A 113 6.28 0.05 0.97
CA LEU A 113 7.33 0.52 1.87
C LEU A 113 7.00 1.90 2.44
N ALA A 114 6.52 2.80 1.60
CA ALA A 114 6.30 4.18 1.99
C ALA A 114 5.31 4.86 1.06
N VAL A 115 4.65 5.88 1.58
CA VAL A 115 3.78 6.76 0.81
C VAL A 115 4.41 8.15 0.83
N TRP A 116 4.50 8.79 -0.33
CA TRP A 116 5.05 10.12 -0.44
C TRP A 116 4.05 11.05 -1.09
N ARG A 117 3.86 12.20 -0.49
CA ARG A 117 2.94 13.23 -0.98
C ARG A 117 3.63 14.58 -0.90
N LYS A 118 3.67 15.25 -2.04
CA LYS A 118 4.16 16.62 -2.08
C LYS A 118 3.00 17.57 -1.84
N ILE A 119 3.21 18.47 -0.96
CA ILE A 119 2.22 19.50 -0.65
C ILE A 119 2.40 20.70 -1.58
#